data_15a6fd4898144c1ce334e5e087cca439
#
_entry.id   15a6fd4898144c1ce334e5e087cca439
#
_cell.length_a   1.000
_cell.length_b   1.000
_cell.length_c   1.000
_cell.angle_alpha   90.00
_cell.angle_beta   90.00
_cell.angle_gamma   90.00
#
_symmetry.space_group_name_H-M   'P 1'
#
loop_
_entity.id
_entity.type
_entity.pdbx_description
1 polymer ?
#
loop_
_entity_poly.entity_id
_entity_poly.type
_entity_poly.pdbx_seq_one_letter_code
_entity_poly.pdbx_strand_id
1 'polypeptide(L)'
;MCCRVLGFRRQTYYHRKQGHRPEQVDDQIADLLHQTTRRFIAWGFWLVFYFLRRQGYTWNHKRVYRVWKAEQLHLRITPKRPGIKRVYQELLPPDEINEGWAMDFVSDWTVDMITKEQVRIINIMDEKSRRALWTEAYRSISASTLIDVLDQVLEYRGRPRYIRCDNGPEFISQKLAQWAEDNKIELKFIQPGKPSQNGLIERLNKTLRVECLNLHWFKNLEVLNQSIQTWSVDYNTERPHENLKRQSPLDYENIYSDLYFKVVA
;
A
#
# COMPACT_ATOMS: atom_id res chain seq x y z
N MET A 1 7.76 -6.50 -55.58
CA MET A 1 6.60 -7.09 -56.29
C MET A 1 5.88 -8.19 -55.48
N CYS A 2 6.60 -9.07 -54.72
CA CYS A 2 6.02 -10.20 -53.99
C CYS A 2 4.97 -9.87 -52.90
N CYS A 3 5.09 -8.79 -52.15
CA CYS A 3 4.13 -8.47 -51.09
C CYS A 3 2.69 -8.14 -51.58
N ARG A 4 2.57 -7.65 -52.81
CA ARG A 4 1.26 -7.36 -53.42
C ARG A 4 0.53 -8.63 -53.85
N VAL A 5 1.27 -9.62 -54.32
CA VAL A 5 0.73 -10.92 -54.78
C VAL A 5 0.26 -11.76 -53.61
N LEU A 6 0.93 -11.64 -52.42
CA LEU A 6 0.62 -12.40 -51.22
C LEU A 6 -0.33 -11.67 -50.24
N GLY A 7 -0.86 -10.48 -50.61
CA GLY A 7 -1.80 -9.75 -49.81
C GLY A 7 -1.21 -9.15 -48.51
N PHE A 8 0.12 -9.14 -48.36
CA PHE A 8 0.78 -8.57 -47.15
C PHE A 8 1.20 -7.13 -47.37
N ARG A 9 0.96 -6.27 -46.34
CA ARG A 9 1.53 -4.93 -46.35
C ARG A 9 3.07 -5.03 -46.27
N ARG A 10 3.79 -4.19 -47.04
CA ARG A 10 5.26 -4.07 -47.01
C ARG A 10 5.81 -3.95 -45.58
N GLN A 11 5.18 -3.15 -44.75
CA GLN A 11 5.55 -2.98 -43.33
C GLN A 11 5.55 -4.31 -42.57
N THR A 12 4.55 -5.16 -42.77
CA THR A 12 4.46 -6.47 -42.11
C THR A 12 5.61 -7.41 -42.51
N TYR A 13 6.03 -7.35 -43.79
CA TYR A 13 7.18 -8.13 -44.29
C TYR A 13 8.49 -7.66 -43.65
N TYR A 14 8.74 -6.35 -43.62
CA TYR A 14 9.95 -5.81 -43.04
C TYR A 14 9.98 -5.96 -41.49
N HIS A 15 8.87 -5.81 -40.81
CA HIS A 15 8.78 -6.12 -39.38
C HIS A 15 9.07 -7.60 -39.06
N ARG A 16 8.65 -8.54 -39.88
CA ARG A 16 9.01 -9.93 -39.71
C ARG A 16 10.49 -10.24 -40.02
N LYS A 17 11.08 -9.51 -40.97
CA LYS A 17 12.49 -9.71 -41.36
C LYS A 17 13.47 -9.03 -40.40
N GLN A 18 13.05 -7.95 -39.72
CA GLN A 18 13.78 -7.29 -38.63
C GLN A 18 13.57 -7.99 -37.27
N GLY A 19 13.22 -9.25 -37.29
CA GLY A 19 12.94 -10.10 -36.12
C GLY A 19 14.10 -10.29 -35.12
N HIS A 20 15.09 -9.41 -35.12
CA HIS A 20 16.04 -9.30 -34.03
C HIS A 20 15.39 -8.53 -32.88
N ARG A 21 14.61 -9.24 -32.09
CA ARG A 21 14.34 -8.81 -30.73
C ARG A 21 15.68 -8.93 -30.02
N PRO A 22 16.21 -7.88 -29.40
CA PRO A 22 17.43 -8.03 -28.63
C PRO A 22 17.10 -8.97 -27.46
N GLU A 23 17.46 -10.26 -27.59
CA GLU A 23 17.36 -11.28 -26.54
C GLU A 23 17.94 -10.74 -25.24
N GLN A 24 19.10 -10.11 -25.28
CA GLN A 24 19.76 -9.47 -24.15
C GLN A 24 18.89 -8.49 -23.34
N VAL A 25 17.99 -7.73 -23.99
CA VAL A 25 17.07 -6.81 -23.26
C VAL A 25 15.91 -7.58 -22.63
N ASP A 26 15.44 -8.66 -23.24
CA ASP A 26 14.40 -9.51 -22.67
C ASP A 26 14.96 -10.30 -21.47
N ASP A 27 16.20 -10.76 -21.54
CA ASP A 27 16.92 -11.41 -20.43
C ASP A 27 17.12 -10.43 -19.26
N GLN A 28 17.55 -9.19 -19.54
CA GLN A 28 17.64 -8.15 -18.53
C GLN A 28 16.29 -7.86 -17.85
N ILE A 29 15.20 -7.81 -18.63
CA ILE A 29 13.86 -7.65 -18.09
C ILE A 29 13.49 -8.86 -17.20
N ALA A 30 13.76 -10.07 -17.63
CA ALA A 30 13.47 -11.29 -16.88
C ALA A 30 14.21 -11.29 -15.52
N ASP A 31 15.50 -11.00 -15.51
CA ASP A 31 16.30 -10.94 -14.28
C ASP A 31 15.74 -9.92 -13.28
N LEU A 32 15.40 -8.72 -13.74
CA LEU A 32 14.83 -7.68 -12.89
C LEU A 32 13.42 -8.04 -12.39
N LEU A 33 12.61 -8.69 -13.22
CA LEU A 33 11.31 -9.20 -12.81
C LEU A 33 11.47 -10.26 -11.71
N HIS A 34 12.40 -11.22 -11.87
CA HIS A 34 12.68 -12.23 -10.86
C HIS A 34 13.22 -11.63 -9.56
N GLN A 35 14.15 -10.69 -9.63
CA GLN A 35 14.67 -10.00 -8.45
C GLN A 35 13.55 -9.26 -7.70
N THR A 36 12.72 -8.52 -8.44
CA THR A 36 11.63 -7.75 -7.84
C THR A 36 10.56 -8.66 -7.23
N THR A 37 10.16 -9.73 -7.90
CA THR A 37 9.14 -10.66 -7.41
C THR A 37 9.63 -11.51 -6.24
N ARG A 38 10.92 -11.79 -6.14
CA ARG A 38 11.52 -12.44 -4.94
C ARG A 38 11.44 -11.53 -3.71
N ARG A 39 11.67 -10.23 -3.88
CA ARG A 39 11.55 -9.24 -2.79
C ARG A 39 10.08 -8.97 -2.43
N PHE A 40 9.21 -8.83 -3.42
CA PHE A 40 7.81 -8.45 -3.27
C PHE A 40 6.88 -9.54 -3.81
N ILE A 41 6.82 -10.67 -3.12
CA ILE A 41 6.14 -11.91 -3.57
C ILE A 41 4.65 -11.67 -3.89
N ALA A 42 3.98 -10.78 -3.16
CA ALA A 42 2.55 -10.49 -3.34
C ALA A 42 2.26 -9.45 -4.43
N TRP A 43 3.27 -8.89 -5.09
CA TRP A 43 3.06 -7.85 -6.10
C TRP A 43 2.70 -8.45 -7.45
N GLY A 44 1.59 -8.00 -8.02
CA GLY A 44 1.19 -8.33 -9.38
C GLY A 44 1.92 -7.47 -10.42
N PHE A 45 1.73 -7.82 -11.70
CA PHE A 45 2.40 -7.19 -12.84
C PHE A 45 2.46 -5.65 -12.78
N TRP A 46 1.36 -4.97 -12.51
CA TRP A 46 1.32 -3.51 -12.53
C TRP A 46 2.13 -2.86 -11.42
N LEU A 47 2.18 -3.45 -10.23
CA LEU A 47 3.02 -2.94 -9.14
C LEU A 47 4.50 -3.07 -9.50
N VAL A 48 4.92 -4.25 -9.98
CA VAL A 48 6.30 -4.49 -10.43
C VAL A 48 6.66 -3.57 -11.61
N PHE A 49 5.78 -3.42 -12.60
CA PHE A 49 6.03 -2.55 -13.74
C PHE A 49 6.23 -1.09 -13.32
N TYR A 50 5.38 -0.53 -12.46
CA TYR A 50 5.51 0.84 -12.00
C TYR A 50 6.69 1.04 -11.06
N PHE A 51 7.04 0.05 -10.26
CA PHE A 51 8.26 0.05 -9.48
C PHE A 51 9.51 0.16 -10.38
N LEU A 52 9.64 -0.68 -11.41
CA LEU A 52 10.72 -0.60 -12.38
C LEU A 52 10.75 0.75 -13.13
N ARG A 53 9.58 1.32 -13.44
CA ARG A 53 9.48 2.68 -13.99
C ARG A 53 10.09 3.75 -13.07
N ARG A 54 9.85 3.66 -11.78
CA ARG A 54 10.45 4.57 -10.78
C ARG A 54 11.96 4.39 -10.67
N GLN A 55 12.47 3.18 -10.92
CA GLN A 55 13.91 2.89 -11.00
C GLN A 55 14.56 3.40 -12.31
N GLY A 56 13.80 4.07 -13.17
CA GLY A 56 14.31 4.68 -14.41
C GLY A 56 14.20 3.81 -15.67
N TYR A 57 13.66 2.58 -15.59
CA TYR A 57 13.47 1.74 -16.77
C TYR A 57 12.31 2.23 -17.64
N THR A 58 12.57 2.47 -18.92
CA THR A 58 11.60 3.09 -19.85
C THR A 58 10.92 2.11 -20.80
N TRP A 59 11.03 0.81 -20.57
CA TRP A 59 10.45 -0.22 -21.43
C TRP A 59 8.93 -0.09 -21.58
N ASN A 60 8.42 -0.45 -22.76
CA ASN A 60 6.98 -0.49 -22.99
C ASN A 60 6.34 -1.62 -22.18
N HIS A 61 5.22 -1.33 -21.52
CA HIS A 61 4.49 -2.33 -20.70
C HIS A 61 4.13 -3.60 -21.46
N LYS A 62 3.83 -3.52 -22.79
CA LYS A 62 3.53 -4.70 -23.62
C LYS A 62 4.75 -5.64 -23.74
N ARG A 63 5.97 -5.07 -23.81
CA ARG A 63 7.20 -5.86 -23.84
C ARG A 63 7.43 -6.54 -22.50
N VAL A 64 7.38 -5.77 -21.41
CA VAL A 64 7.56 -6.30 -20.06
C VAL A 64 6.51 -7.36 -19.73
N TYR A 65 5.24 -7.14 -20.13
CA TYR A 65 4.17 -8.12 -19.91
C TYR A 65 4.37 -9.42 -20.70
N ARG A 66 4.93 -9.35 -21.90
CA ARG A 66 5.27 -10.53 -22.68
C ARG A 66 6.33 -11.38 -21.97
N VAL A 67 7.39 -10.74 -21.43
CA VAL A 67 8.41 -11.45 -20.64
C VAL A 67 7.79 -11.99 -19.35
N TRP A 68 6.99 -11.19 -18.62
CA TRP A 68 6.25 -11.62 -17.44
C TRP A 68 5.46 -12.90 -17.65
N LYS A 69 4.78 -13.01 -18.80
CA LYS A 69 4.04 -14.22 -19.17
C LYS A 69 4.96 -15.40 -19.49
N ALA A 70 6.05 -15.16 -20.20
CA ALA A 70 7.02 -16.20 -20.55
C ALA A 70 7.65 -16.80 -19.29
N GLU A 71 7.98 -15.97 -18.30
CA GLU A 71 8.54 -16.36 -17.00
C GLU A 71 7.49 -16.91 -16.01
N GLN A 72 6.22 -17.01 -16.40
CA GLN A 72 5.13 -17.56 -15.56
C GLN A 72 4.94 -16.87 -14.20
N LEU A 73 5.23 -15.57 -14.10
CA LEU A 73 5.18 -14.80 -12.88
C LEU A 73 3.76 -14.39 -12.42
N HIS A 74 2.73 -15.01 -12.96
CA HIS A 74 1.34 -14.70 -12.60
C HIS A 74 1.01 -15.18 -11.18
N LEU A 75 0.50 -14.28 -10.35
CA LEU A 75 -0.09 -14.65 -9.07
C LEU A 75 -1.36 -15.48 -9.31
N ARG A 76 -1.54 -16.56 -8.53
CA ARG A 76 -2.81 -17.29 -8.49
C ARG A 76 -3.87 -16.41 -7.83
N ILE A 77 -4.73 -15.81 -8.64
CA ILE A 77 -5.83 -14.98 -8.16
C ILE A 77 -7.09 -15.84 -8.10
N THR A 78 -7.65 -16.02 -6.90
CA THR A 78 -8.98 -16.60 -6.78
C THR A 78 -9.98 -15.54 -7.23
N PRO A 79 -10.82 -15.81 -8.26
CA PRO A 79 -11.80 -14.84 -8.73
C PRO A 79 -12.77 -14.52 -7.60
N LYS A 80 -12.93 -13.23 -7.30
CA LYS A 80 -13.93 -12.76 -6.34
C LYS A 80 -15.32 -12.94 -6.95
N ARG A 81 -16.25 -13.47 -6.15
CA ARG A 81 -17.67 -13.41 -6.50
C ARG A 81 -18.07 -11.95 -6.66
N PRO A 82 -18.84 -11.58 -7.70
CA PRO A 82 -19.33 -10.22 -7.84
C PRO A 82 -20.17 -9.87 -6.60
N GLY A 83 -19.72 -8.86 -5.87
CA GLY A 83 -20.45 -8.33 -4.72
C GLY A 83 -21.60 -7.42 -5.16
N ILE A 84 -22.57 -7.21 -4.30
CA ILE A 84 -23.64 -6.23 -4.51
C ILE A 84 -22.98 -4.85 -4.63
N LYS A 85 -23.28 -4.12 -5.71
CA LYS A 85 -22.85 -2.73 -5.86
C LYS A 85 -23.54 -1.89 -4.78
N ARG A 86 -22.78 -1.48 -3.76
CA ARG A 86 -23.25 -0.53 -2.76
C ARG A 86 -23.02 0.87 -3.28
N VAL A 87 -24.02 1.75 -3.09
CA VAL A 87 -23.86 3.19 -3.34
C VAL A 87 -22.96 3.72 -2.22
N TYR A 88 -21.75 4.09 -2.57
CA TYR A 88 -20.81 4.69 -1.63
C TYR A 88 -21.02 6.18 -1.61
N GLN A 89 -21.21 6.75 -0.42
CA GLN A 89 -20.99 8.16 -0.22
C GLN A 89 -19.48 8.34 -0.12
N GLU A 90 -18.89 8.89 -1.17
CA GLU A 90 -17.46 9.11 -1.26
C GLU A 90 -17.08 10.17 -0.21
N LEU A 91 -16.27 9.78 0.76
CA LEU A 91 -15.66 10.76 1.65
C LEU A 91 -14.52 11.39 0.86
N LEU A 92 -14.63 12.67 0.61
CA LEU A 92 -13.54 13.43 0.00
C LEU A 92 -12.30 13.27 0.88
N PRO A 93 -11.16 12.89 0.29
CA PRO A 93 -9.90 12.90 1.02
C PRO A 93 -9.59 14.32 1.48
N PRO A 94 -8.84 14.50 2.58
CA PRO A 94 -8.42 15.82 3.02
C PRO A 94 -7.64 16.55 1.91
N ASP A 95 -7.68 17.87 1.93
CA ASP A 95 -7.03 18.69 0.93
C ASP A 95 -5.51 18.73 1.13
N GLU A 96 -5.06 18.64 2.38
CA GLU A 96 -3.65 18.75 2.74
C GLU A 96 -3.10 17.48 3.40
N ILE A 97 -1.77 17.32 3.27
CA ILE A 97 -1.03 16.29 3.99
C ILE A 97 -1.07 16.61 5.47
N ASN A 98 -1.21 15.60 6.30
CA ASN A 98 -1.32 15.71 7.76
C ASN A 98 -2.61 16.42 8.27
N GLU A 99 -3.58 16.69 7.41
CA GLU A 99 -4.87 17.25 7.84
C GLU A 99 -5.72 16.22 8.56
N GLY A 100 -5.77 15.00 8.06
CA GLY A 100 -6.59 13.92 8.60
C GLY A 100 -5.85 12.60 8.65
N TRP A 101 -5.96 11.93 9.79
CA TRP A 101 -5.47 10.57 9.97
C TRP A 101 -6.63 9.59 10.03
N ALA A 102 -6.39 8.36 9.57
CA ALA A 102 -7.27 7.23 9.81
C ALA A 102 -6.55 6.21 10.68
N MET A 103 -7.25 5.62 11.65
CA MET A 103 -6.70 4.55 12.48
C MET A 103 -7.66 3.37 12.60
N ASP A 104 -7.09 2.18 12.74
CA ASP A 104 -7.84 0.93 12.89
C ASP A 104 -6.94 -0.17 13.49
N PHE A 105 -7.56 -1.25 13.93
CA PHE A 105 -6.88 -2.41 14.47
C PHE A 105 -7.00 -3.63 13.55
N VAL A 106 -5.93 -4.39 13.48
CA VAL A 106 -5.90 -5.70 12.82
C VAL A 106 -5.54 -6.76 13.84
N SER A 107 -6.35 -7.81 13.93
CA SER A 107 -6.02 -8.97 14.76
C SER A 107 -5.26 -10.01 13.95
N ASP A 108 -4.22 -10.58 14.56
CA ASP A 108 -3.45 -11.70 14.02
C ASP A 108 -2.95 -12.60 15.15
N TRP A 109 -2.08 -13.54 14.84
CA TRP A 109 -1.57 -14.53 15.77
C TRP A 109 -0.07 -14.69 15.61
N THR A 110 0.61 -14.83 16.75
CA THR A 110 1.93 -15.44 16.78
C THR A 110 1.78 -16.92 17.15
N VAL A 111 2.61 -17.76 16.54
CA VAL A 111 2.53 -19.21 16.71
C VAL A 111 3.92 -19.74 17.00
N ASP A 112 4.16 -20.12 18.24
CA ASP A 112 5.30 -20.93 18.65
C ASP A 112 4.95 -22.41 18.53
N MET A 113 5.93 -23.30 18.66
CA MET A 113 5.73 -24.77 18.57
C MET A 113 4.62 -25.29 19.48
N ILE A 114 4.35 -24.61 20.59
CA ILE A 114 3.44 -25.08 21.66
C ILE A 114 2.25 -24.14 21.84
N THR A 115 2.41 -22.85 21.56
CA THR A 115 1.42 -21.83 21.90
C THR A 115 1.01 -21.00 20.70
N LYS A 116 -0.26 -20.61 20.70
CA LYS A 116 -0.83 -19.64 19.76
C LYS A 116 -1.32 -18.45 20.57
N GLU A 117 -0.72 -17.28 20.35
CA GLU A 117 -1.04 -16.05 21.06
C GLU A 117 -1.68 -15.04 20.11
N GLN A 118 -2.85 -14.51 20.49
CA GLN A 118 -3.50 -13.46 19.73
C GLN A 118 -2.78 -12.15 19.94
N VAL A 119 -2.59 -11.41 18.86
CA VAL A 119 -2.00 -10.07 18.86
C VAL A 119 -2.92 -9.10 18.13
N ARG A 120 -2.80 -7.82 18.46
CA ARG A 120 -3.51 -6.73 17.79
C ARG A 120 -2.50 -5.75 17.25
N ILE A 121 -2.70 -5.30 16.02
CA ILE A 121 -1.82 -4.36 15.32
C ILE A 121 -2.54 -3.02 15.24
N ILE A 122 -1.90 -1.97 15.72
CA ILE A 122 -2.35 -0.58 15.54
C ILE A 122 -1.87 -0.11 14.18
N ASN A 123 -2.78 0.38 13.35
CA ASN A 123 -2.47 1.05 12.11
C ASN A 123 -2.95 2.50 12.15
N ILE A 124 -2.06 3.43 11.86
CA ILE A 124 -2.37 4.86 11.69
C ILE A 124 -1.81 5.29 10.34
N MET A 125 -2.62 5.97 9.53
CA MET A 125 -2.20 6.46 8.23
C MET A 125 -2.67 7.89 7.98
N ASP A 126 -1.91 8.64 7.21
CA ASP A 126 -2.31 9.91 6.64
C ASP A 126 -3.29 9.69 5.49
N GLU A 127 -4.48 10.30 5.56
CA GLU A 127 -5.53 10.09 4.56
C GLU A 127 -5.21 10.70 3.19
N LYS A 128 -4.35 11.74 3.13
CA LYS A 128 -3.95 12.37 1.87
C LYS A 128 -2.82 11.63 1.19
N SER A 129 -1.70 11.49 1.86
CA SER A 129 -0.49 10.88 1.31
C SER A 129 -0.52 9.36 1.31
N ARG A 130 -1.47 8.72 2.00
CA ARG A 130 -1.53 7.26 2.23
C ARG A 130 -0.34 6.72 3.00
N ARG A 131 0.47 7.57 3.60
CA ARG A 131 1.61 7.16 4.39
C ARG A 131 1.17 6.40 5.63
N ALA A 132 1.70 5.21 5.84
CA ALA A 132 1.58 4.49 7.10
C ALA A 132 2.45 5.23 8.13
N LEU A 133 1.80 5.91 9.08
CA LEU A 133 2.45 6.68 10.13
C LEU A 133 2.87 5.80 11.29
N TRP A 134 2.06 4.78 11.59
CA TRP A 134 2.34 3.78 12.61
C TRP A 134 1.76 2.43 12.20
N THR A 135 2.53 1.38 12.38
CA THR A 135 2.08 0.00 12.21
C THR A 135 2.88 -0.88 13.15
N GLU A 136 2.26 -1.35 14.22
CA GLU A 136 2.93 -2.16 15.24
C GLU A 136 1.96 -3.10 15.95
N ALA A 137 2.44 -4.30 16.28
CA ALA A 137 1.69 -5.33 16.97
C ALA A 137 1.93 -5.31 18.49
N TYR A 138 0.86 -5.56 19.24
CA TYR A 138 0.83 -5.60 20.69
C TYR A 138 0.07 -6.86 21.15
N ARG A 139 0.40 -7.38 22.34
CA ARG A 139 -0.37 -8.47 22.97
C ARG A 139 -1.77 -8.00 23.36
N SER A 140 -1.86 -6.78 23.88
CA SER A 140 -3.13 -6.11 24.17
C SER A 140 -3.00 -4.63 23.94
N ILE A 141 -4.10 -3.98 23.57
CA ILE A 141 -4.14 -2.54 23.34
C ILE A 141 -5.16 -1.95 24.31
N SER A 142 -4.67 -1.18 25.27
CA SER A 142 -5.49 -0.35 26.13
C SER A 142 -5.63 1.06 25.53
N ALA A 143 -6.58 1.86 26.05
CA ALA A 143 -6.66 3.28 25.69
C ALA A 143 -5.36 4.04 26.03
N SER A 144 -4.67 3.66 27.11
CA SER A 144 -3.36 4.26 27.44
C SER A 144 -2.29 3.92 26.43
N THR A 145 -2.18 2.65 26.03
CA THR A 145 -1.25 2.21 24.97
C THR A 145 -1.51 2.94 23.65
N LEU A 146 -2.78 3.14 23.29
CA LEU A 146 -3.15 3.88 22.09
C LEU A 146 -2.73 5.36 22.20
N ILE A 147 -2.92 6.01 23.35
CA ILE A 147 -2.50 7.38 23.59
C ILE A 147 -0.98 7.51 23.50
N ASP A 148 -0.22 6.61 24.12
CA ASP A 148 1.25 6.58 24.04
C ASP A 148 1.75 6.50 22.59
N VAL A 149 1.08 5.72 21.75
CA VAL A 149 1.36 5.63 20.31
C VAL A 149 1.03 6.94 19.60
N LEU A 150 -0.14 7.51 19.87
CA LEU A 150 -0.57 8.76 19.25
C LEU A 150 0.35 9.92 19.64
N ASP A 151 0.82 10.00 20.89
CA ASP A 151 1.79 11.00 21.33
C ASP A 151 3.11 10.88 20.55
N GLN A 152 3.62 9.66 20.37
CA GLN A 152 4.82 9.43 19.55
C GLN A 152 4.61 9.87 18.09
N VAL A 153 3.44 9.58 17.50
CA VAL A 153 3.14 10.02 16.13
C VAL A 153 3.04 11.54 16.06
N LEU A 154 2.43 12.20 17.06
CA LEU A 154 2.35 13.66 17.13
C LEU A 154 3.74 14.32 17.20
N GLU A 155 4.67 13.73 17.95
CA GLU A 155 6.01 14.27 18.14
C GLU A 155 6.78 14.44 16.81
N TYR A 156 6.75 13.43 15.93
CA TYR A 156 7.51 13.50 14.68
C TYR A 156 6.69 14.00 13.47
N ARG A 157 5.36 13.94 13.56
CA ARG A 157 4.47 14.29 12.42
C ARG A 157 3.76 15.61 12.59
N GLY A 158 3.64 16.07 13.83
CA GLY A 158 2.79 17.20 14.17
C GLY A 158 1.31 16.79 14.27
N ARG A 159 0.47 17.75 14.59
CA ARG A 159 -0.93 17.54 14.94
C ARG A 159 -1.83 17.53 13.70
N PRO A 160 -2.67 16.50 13.51
CA PRO A 160 -3.72 16.52 12.49
C PRO A 160 -4.92 17.37 12.96
N ARG A 161 -5.78 17.76 12.05
CA ARG A 161 -7.05 18.38 12.37
C ARG A 161 -8.05 17.38 12.94
N TYR A 162 -8.06 16.16 12.40
CA TYR A 162 -8.94 15.08 12.86
C TYR A 162 -8.29 13.71 12.74
N ILE A 163 -8.82 12.78 13.55
CA ILE A 163 -8.51 11.35 13.45
C ILE A 163 -9.81 10.58 13.23
N ARG A 164 -9.86 9.80 12.14
CA ARG A 164 -10.99 8.93 11.83
C ARG A 164 -10.75 7.54 12.40
N CYS A 165 -11.75 6.99 13.08
CA CYS A 165 -11.72 5.66 13.65
C CYS A 165 -13.09 4.98 13.61
N ASP A 166 -13.13 3.70 13.87
CA ASP A 166 -14.37 2.98 14.09
C ASP A 166 -14.93 3.22 15.52
N ASN A 167 -16.03 2.53 15.85
CA ASN A 167 -16.66 2.60 17.15
C ASN A 167 -16.17 1.51 18.11
N GLY A 168 -14.93 1.06 17.99
CA GLY A 168 -14.33 0.11 18.91
C GLY A 168 -14.25 0.64 20.34
N PRO A 169 -14.31 -0.24 21.36
CA PRO A 169 -14.34 0.20 22.76
C PRO A 169 -13.13 1.02 23.17
N GLU A 170 -11.98 0.79 22.57
CA GLU A 170 -10.75 1.55 22.82
C GLU A 170 -10.88 2.98 22.30
N PHE A 171 -11.54 3.16 21.15
CA PHE A 171 -11.69 4.46 20.50
C PHE A 171 -12.78 5.33 21.15
N ILE A 172 -13.81 4.71 21.76
CA ILE A 172 -14.88 5.46 22.47
C ILE A 172 -14.56 5.71 23.95
N SER A 173 -13.33 5.42 24.39
CA SER A 173 -12.93 5.60 25.79
C SER A 173 -12.87 7.07 26.18
N GLN A 174 -13.29 7.39 27.42
CA GLN A 174 -13.20 8.75 27.96
C GLN A 174 -11.76 9.28 27.96
N LYS A 175 -10.77 8.40 28.19
CA LYS A 175 -9.35 8.78 28.17
C LYS A 175 -8.93 9.30 26.81
N LEU A 176 -9.31 8.61 25.73
CA LEU A 176 -8.98 9.06 24.38
C LEU A 176 -9.73 10.32 23.99
N ALA A 177 -10.99 10.46 24.40
CA ALA A 177 -11.76 11.68 24.17
C ALA A 177 -11.11 12.90 24.85
N GLN A 178 -10.70 12.77 26.12
CA GLN A 178 -10.00 13.82 26.84
C GLN A 178 -8.66 14.18 26.19
N TRP A 179 -7.86 13.15 25.82
CA TRP A 179 -6.60 13.35 25.12
C TRP A 179 -6.79 14.11 23.80
N ALA A 180 -7.82 13.78 23.04
CA ALA A 180 -8.11 14.45 21.77
C ALA A 180 -8.53 15.92 21.98
N GLU A 181 -9.32 16.21 23.02
CA GLU A 181 -9.70 17.58 23.42
C GLU A 181 -8.48 18.38 23.82
N ASP A 182 -7.62 17.83 24.67
CA ASP A 182 -6.39 18.49 25.15
C ASP A 182 -5.45 18.83 23.98
N ASN A 183 -5.37 17.95 22.99
CA ASN A 183 -4.60 18.15 21.78
C ASN A 183 -5.34 18.92 20.68
N LYS A 184 -6.60 19.32 20.87
CA LYS A 184 -7.47 20.01 19.89
C LYS A 184 -7.59 19.22 18.59
N ILE A 185 -7.79 17.93 18.68
CA ILE A 185 -7.97 16.98 17.58
C ILE A 185 -9.43 16.52 17.56
N GLU A 186 -10.09 16.59 16.43
CA GLU A 186 -11.46 16.07 16.27
C GLU A 186 -11.44 14.55 16.07
N LEU A 187 -12.11 13.77 16.92
CA LEU A 187 -12.34 12.36 16.68
C LEU A 187 -13.56 12.18 15.78
N LYS A 188 -13.37 11.64 14.58
CA LYS A 188 -14.42 11.35 13.58
C LYS A 188 -14.76 9.87 13.57
N PHE A 189 -15.84 9.52 14.25
CA PHE A 189 -16.34 8.16 14.26
C PHE A 189 -17.12 7.84 12.98
N ILE A 190 -16.88 6.65 12.43
CA ILE A 190 -17.68 6.15 11.29
C ILE A 190 -19.11 5.89 11.73
N GLN A 191 -20.07 6.13 10.83
CA GLN A 191 -21.46 5.85 11.11
C GLN A 191 -21.71 4.33 11.19
N PRO A 192 -22.51 3.86 12.15
CA PRO A 192 -22.88 2.45 12.24
C PRO A 192 -23.43 1.94 10.90
N GLY A 193 -22.95 0.78 10.44
CA GLY A 193 -23.34 0.18 9.17
C GLY A 193 -22.75 0.81 7.90
N LYS A 194 -21.83 1.78 8.02
CA LYS A 194 -21.13 2.39 6.88
C LYS A 194 -19.61 2.17 6.93
N PRO A 195 -19.12 0.93 6.82
CA PRO A 195 -17.70 0.63 6.87
C PRO A 195 -16.91 1.31 5.74
N SER A 196 -17.56 1.63 4.63
CA SER A 196 -16.94 2.37 3.53
C SER A 196 -16.33 3.72 3.93
N GLN A 197 -16.78 4.31 5.05
CA GLN A 197 -16.22 5.54 5.60
C GLN A 197 -14.82 5.39 6.16
N ASN A 198 -14.36 4.16 6.45
CA ASN A 198 -12.99 3.84 6.85
C ASN A 198 -12.19 3.10 5.76
N GLY A 199 -12.67 3.14 4.52
CA GLY A 199 -12.15 2.34 3.40
C GLY A 199 -10.66 2.55 3.08
N LEU A 200 -10.06 3.67 3.51
CA LEU A 200 -8.63 3.94 3.31
C LEU A 200 -7.78 3.08 4.22
N ILE A 201 -8.06 3.11 5.50
CA ILE A 201 -7.32 2.29 6.48
C ILE A 201 -7.63 0.79 6.30
N GLU A 202 -8.87 0.43 5.93
CA GLU A 202 -9.22 -0.95 5.57
C GLU A 202 -8.36 -1.47 4.40
N ARG A 203 -8.05 -0.60 3.43
CA ARG A 203 -7.15 -0.94 2.31
C ARG A 203 -5.71 -1.12 2.78
N LEU A 204 -5.22 -0.28 3.70
CA LEU A 204 -3.91 -0.46 4.34
C LEU A 204 -3.86 -1.80 5.06
N ASN A 205 -4.84 -2.09 5.90
CA ASN A 205 -4.97 -3.35 6.65
C ASN A 205 -4.95 -4.57 5.73
N LYS A 206 -5.69 -4.49 4.63
CA LYS A 206 -5.70 -5.55 3.62
C LYS A 206 -4.34 -5.71 2.95
N THR A 207 -3.66 -4.61 2.66
CA THR A 207 -2.34 -4.63 2.03
C THR A 207 -1.32 -5.24 2.98
N LEU A 208 -1.29 -4.81 4.25
CA LEU A 208 -0.48 -5.41 5.30
C LEU A 208 -0.71 -6.93 5.40
N ARG A 209 -1.98 -7.35 5.40
CA ARG A 209 -2.32 -8.77 5.49
C ARG A 209 -1.79 -9.56 4.30
N VAL A 210 -1.96 -9.06 3.08
CA VAL A 210 -1.56 -9.77 1.86
C VAL A 210 -0.05 -9.73 1.63
N GLU A 211 0.60 -8.61 1.96
CA GLU A 211 2.00 -8.37 1.62
C GLU A 211 2.97 -8.70 2.77
N CYS A 212 2.46 -8.92 4.00
CA CYS A 212 3.27 -9.27 5.17
C CYS A 212 2.67 -10.44 5.97
N LEU A 213 1.49 -10.25 6.57
CA LEU A 213 0.98 -11.19 7.59
C LEU A 213 0.69 -12.60 7.04
N ASN A 214 0.15 -12.71 5.83
CA ASN A 214 -0.19 -14.00 5.22
C ASN A 214 1.01 -14.73 4.57
N LEU A 215 2.18 -14.09 4.51
CA LEU A 215 3.36 -14.68 3.86
C LEU A 215 4.21 -15.52 4.82
N HIS A 216 4.07 -15.29 6.13
CA HIS A 216 4.94 -15.89 7.14
C HIS A 216 4.18 -16.37 8.37
N TRP A 217 4.81 -17.30 9.09
CA TRP A 217 4.45 -17.69 10.44
C TRP A 217 5.39 -16.97 11.42
N PHE A 218 4.84 -16.25 12.37
CA PHE A 218 5.61 -15.46 13.32
C PHE A 218 5.67 -16.19 14.66
N LYS A 219 6.88 -16.59 15.08
CA LYS A 219 7.07 -17.34 16.31
C LYS A 219 6.83 -16.52 17.58
N ASN A 220 6.99 -15.21 17.53
CA ASN A 220 6.78 -14.30 18.65
C ASN A 220 6.49 -12.88 18.16
N LEU A 221 6.12 -11.99 19.10
CA LEU A 221 5.77 -10.60 18.83
C LEU A 221 6.94 -9.79 18.23
N GLU A 222 8.17 -10.06 18.67
CA GLU A 222 9.36 -9.34 18.19
C GLU A 222 9.61 -9.59 16.70
N VAL A 223 9.58 -10.87 16.28
CA VAL A 223 9.75 -11.25 14.86
C VAL A 223 8.62 -10.69 14.01
N LEU A 224 7.39 -10.68 14.53
CA LEU A 224 6.26 -10.06 13.86
C LEU A 224 6.50 -8.55 13.66
N ASN A 225 6.90 -7.83 14.71
CA ASN A 225 7.14 -6.38 14.63
C ASN A 225 8.31 -6.04 13.71
N GLN A 226 9.39 -6.81 13.69
CA GLN A 226 10.48 -6.62 12.72
C GLN A 226 10.00 -6.76 11.28
N SER A 227 9.14 -7.75 11.00
CA SER A 227 8.56 -7.95 9.67
C SER A 227 7.59 -6.83 9.28
N ILE A 228 6.77 -6.36 10.22
CA ILE A 228 5.86 -5.23 10.03
C ILE A 228 6.65 -3.95 9.75
N GLN A 229 7.73 -3.68 10.48
CA GLN A 229 8.57 -2.49 10.27
C GLN A 229 9.22 -2.52 8.88
N THR A 230 9.79 -3.66 8.47
CA THR A 230 10.35 -3.82 7.12
C THR A 230 9.30 -3.56 6.05
N TRP A 231 8.10 -4.16 6.21
CA TRP A 231 6.99 -3.92 5.29
C TRP A 231 6.55 -2.45 5.28
N SER A 232 6.48 -1.80 6.43
CA SER A 232 6.07 -0.38 6.55
C SER A 232 7.04 0.56 5.83
N VAL A 233 8.34 0.29 5.92
CA VAL A 233 9.36 1.00 5.15
C VAL A 233 9.13 0.79 3.65
N ASP A 234 9.04 -0.45 3.17
CA ASP A 234 8.80 -0.77 1.76
C ASP A 234 7.46 -0.18 1.26
N TYR A 235 6.42 -0.21 2.08
CA TYR A 235 5.12 0.40 1.76
C TYR A 235 5.23 1.91 1.54
N ASN A 236 5.96 2.60 2.40
CA ASN A 236 6.10 4.05 2.35
C ASN A 236 7.09 4.54 1.28
N THR A 237 8.17 3.77 1.01
CA THR A 237 9.25 4.23 0.13
C THR A 237 9.20 3.61 -1.27
N GLU A 238 8.76 2.35 -1.39
CA GLU A 238 8.90 1.60 -2.63
C GLU A 238 7.58 1.33 -3.34
N ARG A 239 6.50 1.16 -2.57
CA ARG A 239 5.23 0.70 -3.12
C ARG A 239 4.53 1.76 -3.97
N PRO A 240 4.26 1.50 -5.29
CA PRO A 240 3.51 2.43 -6.13
C PRO A 240 2.02 2.46 -5.75
N HIS A 241 1.44 3.66 -5.60
CA HIS A 241 0.02 3.85 -5.31
C HIS A 241 -0.70 4.48 -6.51
N GLU A 242 -1.80 3.88 -6.92
CA GLU A 242 -2.58 4.35 -8.08
C GLU A 242 -3.09 5.78 -7.88
N ASN A 243 -3.65 6.07 -6.71
CA ASN A 243 -4.20 7.38 -6.37
C ASN A 243 -3.13 8.45 -6.12
N LEU A 244 -1.86 8.06 -5.98
CA LEU A 244 -0.71 8.95 -5.84
C LEU A 244 0.10 9.06 -7.15
N LYS A 245 -0.56 8.96 -8.31
CA LYS A 245 0.10 8.99 -9.63
C LYS A 245 1.23 7.96 -9.79
N ARG A 246 1.07 6.78 -9.17
CA ARG A 246 2.05 5.68 -9.17
C ARG A 246 3.33 5.96 -8.38
N GLN A 247 3.32 6.97 -7.55
CA GLN A 247 4.39 7.27 -6.59
C GLN A 247 4.22 6.45 -5.30
N SER A 248 5.29 6.35 -4.52
CA SER A 248 5.18 5.90 -3.14
C SER A 248 4.62 7.02 -2.25
N PRO A 249 4.09 6.70 -1.07
CA PRO A 249 3.63 7.72 -0.13
C PRO A 249 4.68 8.80 0.19
N LEU A 250 5.92 8.39 0.42
CA LEU A 250 7.01 9.32 0.76
C LEU A 250 7.41 10.20 -0.43
N ASP A 251 7.51 9.64 -1.65
CA ASP A 251 7.79 10.45 -2.85
C ASP A 251 6.67 11.47 -3.09
N TYR A 252 5.42 11.04 -2.88
CA TYR A 252 4.28 11.94 -3.03
C TYR A 252 4.37 13.12 -2.04
N GLU A 253 4.71 12.86 -0.77
CA GLU A 253 4.90 13.92 0.23
C GLU A 253 6.03 14.88 -0.15
N ASN A 254 7.18 14.35 -0.59
CA ASN A 254 8.32 15.17 -0.98
C ASN A 254 7.97 16.10 -2.16
N ILE A 255 7.32 15.58 -3.19
CA ILE A 255 6.90 16.38 -4.36
C ILE A 255 5.83 17.41 -3.97
N TYR A 256 4.89 17.05 -3.08
CA TYR A 256 3.85 17.95 -2.62
C TYR A 256 4.44 19.12 -1.81
N SER A 257 5.41 18.84 -0.94
CA SER A 257 6.14 19.87 -0.18
C SER A 257 6.91 20.82 -1.09
N ASP A 258 7.62 20.30 -2.10
CA ASP A 258 8.37 21.10 -3.08
C ASP A 258 7.46 22.02 -3.90
N LEU A 259 6.25 21.53 -4.25
CA LEU A 259 5.26 22.35 -4.96
C LEU A 259 4.68 23.45 -4.07
N TYR A 260 4.42 23.14 -2.79
CA TYR A 260 3.90 24.12 -1.84
C TYR A 260 4.87 25.29 -1.63
N PHE A 261 6.17 24.97 -1.42
CA PHE A 261 7.20 26.01 -1.28
C PHE A 261 7.38 26.87 -2.54
N LYS A 262 7.19 26.32 -3.76
CA LYS A 262 7.26 27.09 -5.01
C LYS A 262 6.06 27.99 -5.27
N VAL A 263 4.92 27.73 -4.68
CA VAL A 263 3.69 28.53 -4.83
C VAL A 263 3.62 29.66 -3.80
N VAL A 264 4.25 29.50 -2.64
CA VAL A 264 4.24 30.44 -1.52
C VAL A 264 5.47 31.36 -1.53
N ALA A 265 6.51 31.06 -2.30
CA ALA A 265 7.68 31.89 -2.55
C ALA A 265 7.48 32.79 -3.78
#